data_9bb9a1a03e6e5eeae002753134b78c16
#
_entry.id   9bb9a1a03e6e5eeae002753134b78c16
#
_cell.length_a   1.000
_cell.length_b   1.000
_cell.length_c   1.000
_cell.angle_alpha   90.00
_cell.angle_beta   90.00
_cell.angle_gamma   90.00
#
_symmetry.space_group_name_H-M   'P 1'
#
loop_
_entity.id
_entity.type
_entity.pdbx_description
1 polymer ?
#
loop_
_entity_poly.entity_id
_entity_poly.type
_entity_poly.pdbx_seq_one_letter_code
_entity_poly.pdbx_strand_id
1 'polypeptide(L)'
;KERAVNTRYLEEFLVIAEELNFSAAAKRLYTTRPTLSEHLAELEDELGCKLVERGRGKPALTPLGRRFLGTASGLLGQWDEVVDEYRDLSDNLLTVTVSATNLPWLEAPLLRARHRIAEKWPEGKIDIVTDNGPLATVDALGERKNDIVVVGCKNFSEAGHRLLTKEHPGFVLNAETTHLFMAEDNPLFGRDTIHATDLDGAVLLLPPDVHQSYERDGVANRFAVNGARVTLKTMPFRDHAEYFAHDFGCAIGVAPGTLVPRFGLDRRPGLRLFDLDDMDFSTDFIAVFRDEFVESPH
;
A
#
# COMPACT_ATOMS: atom_id res chain seq x y z
N LYS A 1 7.06 28.75 13.39
CA LYS A 1 8.34 28.11 13.78
C LYS A 1 8.15 26.61 13.59
N GLU A 2 8.92 26.00 12.72
CA GLU A 2 9.02 24.54 12.62
C GLU A 2 9.51 24.00 13.96
N ARG A 3 8.78 23.05 14.52
CA ARG A 3 9.19 22.34 15.74
C ARG A 3 10.11 21.19 15.29
N ALA A 4 11.40 21.38 15.40
CA ALA A 4 12.38 20.30 15.21
C ALA A 4 12.86 19.87 16.61
N VAL A 5 12.42 18.71 17.07
CA VAL A 5 12.99 18.09 18.28
C VAL A 5 14.43 17.68 17.95
N ASN A 6 15.40 18.31 18.58
CA ASN A 6 16.81 17.95 18.43
C ASN A 6 17.20 16.99 19.56
N THR A 7 17.33 15.69 19.25
CA THR A 7 17.73 14.64 20.20
C THR A 7 19.03 14.97 20.94
N ARG A 8 19.94 15.66 20.26
CA ARG A 8 21.20 16.13 20.86
C ARG A 8 20.97 17.04 22.07
N TYR A 9 19.96 17.91 22.05
CA TYR A 9 19.67 18.79 23.18
C TYR A 9 19.16 18.02 24.39
N LEU A 10 18.45 16.90 24.15
CA LEU A 10 18.04 15.99 25.22
C LEU A 10 19.23 15.31 25.87
N GLU A 11 20.17 14.78 25.06
CA GLU A 11 21.42 14.17 25.55
C GLU A 11 22.24 15.17 26.37
N GLU A 12 22.44 16.38 25.83
CA GLU A 12 23.17 17.45 26.47
C GLU A 12 22.53 17.85 27.81
N PHE A 13 21.19 17.91 27.86
CA PHE A 13 20.47 18.17 29.12
C PHE A 13 20.69 17.06 30.16
N LEU A 14 20.66 15.79 29.78
CA LEU A 14 20.92 14.68 30.70
C LEU A 14 22.32 14.78 31.30
N VAL A 15 23.32 15.06 30.48
CA VAL A 15 24.70 15.24 30.97
C VAL A 15 24.83 16.47 31.88
N ILE A 16 24.16 17.59 31.57
CA ILE A 16 24.11 18.76 32.46
C ILE A 16 23.47 18.38 33.80
N ALA A 17 22.40 17.59 33.77
CA ALA A 17 21.68 17.15 34.95
C ALA A 17 22.50 16.24 35.88
N GLU A 18 23.33 15.39 35.29
CA GLU A 18 24.27 14.52 36.03
C GLU A 18 25.43 15.30 36.62
N GLU A 19 26.10 16.13 35.83
CA GLU A 19 27.32 16.83 36.24
C GLU A 19 27.02 18.03 37.16
N LEU A 20 25.87 18.64 37.04
CA LEU A 20 25.51 19.93 37.66
C LEU A 20 26.65 20.96 37.57
N ASN A 21 27.39 20.91 36.49
CA ASN A 21 28.54 21.73 36.16
C ASN A 21 28.71 21.85 34.65
N PHE A 22 28.40 23.03 34.11
CA PHE A 22 28.45 23.23 32.63
C PHE A 22 29.84 23.04 32.02
N SER A 23 30.92 23.32 32.77
CA SER A 23 32.29 23.10 32.25
C SER A 23 32.66 21.62 32.21
N ALA A 24 32.25 20.84 33.21
CA ALA A 24 32.41 19.41 33.22
C ALA A 24 31.56 18.71 32.14
N ALA A 25 30.27 19.11 32.03
CA ALA A 25 29.37 18.62 31.02
C ALA A 25 29.88 18.92 29.59
N ALA A 26 30.33 20.15 29.34
CA ALA A 26 30.90 20.54 28.05
C ALA A 26 32.14 19.73 27.69
N LYS A 27 33.02 19.46 28.65
CA LYS A 27 34.21 18.60 28.47
C LYS A 27 33.82 17.16 28.11
N ARG A 28 32.83 16.60 28.82
CA ARG A 28 32.33 15.25 28.60
C ARG A 28 31.66 15.10 27.21
N LEU A 29 30.99 16.16 26.74
CA LEU A 29 30.31 16.19 25.45
C LEU A 29 31.19 16.69 24.29
N TYR A 30 32.47 16.91 24.52
CA TYR A 30 33.40 17.47 23.52
C TYR A 30 32.90 18.74 22.85
N THR A 31 32.26 19.62 23.63
CA THR A 31 31.72 20.91 23.18
C THR A 31 32.21 22.07 24.03
N THR A 32 31.74 23.28 23.76
CA THR A 32 32.07 24.45 24.55
C THR A 32 30.96 24.80 25.55
N ARG A 33 31.31 25.40 26.68
CA ARG A 33 30.33 25.86 27.66
C ARG A 33 29.30 26.86 27.08
N PRO A 34 29.68 27.87 26.25
CA PRO A 34 28.72 28.74 25.59
C PRO A 34 27.71 27.99 24.76
N THR A 35 28.17 27.08 23.86
CA THR A 35 27.31 26.25 22.98
C THR A 35 26.32 25.41 23.79
N LEU A 36 26.80 24.75 24.85
CA LEU A 36 25.95 23.95 25.73
C LEU A 36 24.90 24.80 26.46
N SER A 37 25.26 26.05 26.81
CA SER A 37 24.33 26.98 27.41
C SER A 37 23.27 27.52 26.46
N GLU A 38 23.62 27.67 25.19
CA GLU A 38 22.74 28.09 24.11
C GLU A 38 21.73 26.97 23.79
N HIS A 39 22.18 25.72 23.57
CA HIS A 39 21.34 24.58 23.30
C HIS A 39 20.33 24.34 24.46
N LEU A 40 20.79 24.45 25.71
CA LEU A 40 19.87 24.36 26.84
C LEU A 40 18.84 25.46 26.84
N ALA A 41 19.23 26.71 26.47
CA ALA A 41 18.30 27.81 26.40
C ALA A 41 17.25 27.62 25.30
N GLU A 42 17.65 27.09 24.15
CA GLU A 42 16.74 26.74 23.05
C GLU A 42 15.75 25.65 23.47
N LEU A 43 16.21 24.59 24.15
CA LEU A 43 15.36 23.54 24.70
C LEU A 43 14.36 24.09 25.72
N GLU A 44 14.82 24.95 26.63
CA GLU A 44 13.97 25.62 27.63
C GLU A 44 12.93 26.55 26.99
N ASP A 45 13.31 27.27 25.93
CA ASP A 45 12.41 28.14 25.18
C ASP A 45 11.35 27.33 24.40
N GLU A 46 11.72 26.20 23.84
CA GLU A 46 10.78 25.30 23.19
C GLU A 46 9.76 24.69 24.16
N LEU A 47 10.23 24.32 25.35
CA LEU A 47 9.38 23.78 26.43
C LEU A 47 8.60 24.88 27.17
N GLY A 48 8.96 26.15 26.99
CA GLY A 48 8.34 27.29 27.67
C GLY A 48 8.62 27.33 29.16
N CYS A 49 9.67 26.66 29.63
CA CYS A 49 10.01 26.62 31.06
C CYS A 49 11.52 26.43 31.29
N LYS A 50 11.98 26.84 32.48
CA LYS A 50 13.36 26.63 32.87
C LYS A 50 13.56 25.25 33.50
N LEU A 51 14.59 24.53 33.02
CA LEU A 51 14.98 23.21 33.49
C LEU A 51 16.13 23.31 34.52
N VAL A 52 17.00 24.31 34.37
CA VAL A 52 18.18 24.51 35.23
C VAL A 52 18.18 25.90 35.84
N GLU A 53 18.31 25.98 37.15
CA GLU A 53 18.53 27.22 37.86
C GLU A 53 20.00 27.63 37.81
N ARG A 54 20.25 28.87 37.33
CA ARG A 54 21.58 29.49 37.25
C ARG A 54 21.64 30.56 38.31
N GLY A 55 22.17 30.25 39.49
CA GLY A 55 22.32 31.19 40.57
C GLY A 55 23.78 31.53 40.92
N ARG A 56 24.04 32.26 42.03
CA ARG A 56 25.39 32.51 42.56
C ARG A 56 26.10 31.25 43.10
N GLY A 57 25.46 30.07 43.06
CA GLY A 57 25.98 28.76 43.49
C GLY A 57 26.18 27.81 42.33
N LYS A 58 26.25 26.51 42.65
CA LYS A 58 26.26 25.45 41.64
C LYS A 58 24.89 25.40 40.90
N PRO A 59 24.88 25.10 39.60
CA PRO A 59 23.64 24.84 38.88
C PRO A 59 22.82 23.75 39.56
N ALA A 60 21.50 23.92 39.58
CA ALA A 60 20.58 22.94 40.14
C ALA A 60 19.39 22.72 39.20
N LEU A 61 18.82 21.51 39.18
CA LEU A 61 17.60 21.26 38.43
C LEU A 61 16.40 21.95 39.10
N THR A 62 15.56 22.59 38.28
CA THR A 62 14.24 23.04 38.72
C THR A 62 13.33 21.82 39.02
N PRO A 63 12.18 22.01 39.68
CA PRO A 63 11.19 20.95 39.80
C PRO A 63 10.76 20.36 38.43
N LEU A 64 10.63 21.25 37.41
CA LEU A 64 10.31 20.84 36.04
C LEU A 64 11.49 20.13 35.38
N GLY A 65 12.76 20.57 35.63
CA GLY A 65 13.96 19.88 35.16
C GLY A 65 14.08 18.44 35.70
N ARG A 66 13.80 18.24 37.00
CA ARG A 66 13.75 16.92 37.61
C ARG A 66 12.68 16.01 36.97
N ARG A 67 11.51 16.56 36.68
CA ARG A 67 10.45 15.81 35.97
C ARG A 67 10.85 15.51 34.53
N PHE A 68 11.43 16.48 33.86
CA PHE A 68 11.84 16.35 32.46
C PHE A 68 12.98 15.35 32.25
N LEU A 69 13.81 15.13 33.26
CA LEU A 69 14.91 14.14 33.22
C LEU A 69 14.41 12.74 32.85
N GLY A 70 13.34 12.27 33.49
CA GLY A 70 12.73 10.97 33.13
C GLY A 70 12.11 10.97 31.72
N THR A 71 11.50 12.08 31.32
CA THR A 71 10.92 12.23 29.97
C THR A 71 12.00 12.24 28.90
N ALA A 72 13.09 13.00 29.07
CA ALA A 72 14.20 13.07 28.13
C ALA A 72 14.91 11.70 27.98
N SER A 73 15.16 11.01 29.11
CA SER A 73 15.73 9.66 29.08
C SER A 73 14.83 8.66 28.36
N GLY A 74 13.50 8.72 28.60
CA GLY A 74 12.55 7.83 27.93
C GLY A 74 12.47 8.08 26.41
N LEU A 75 12.48 9.36 25.98
CA LEU A 75 12.48 9.71 24.56
C LEU A 75 13.75 9.25 23.84
N LEU A 76 14.92 9.40 24.46
CA LEU A 76 16.18 8.91 23.90
C LEU A 76 16.20 7.39 23.83
N GLY A 77 15.75 6.70 24.89
CA GLY A 77 15.65 5.24 24.86
C GLY A 77 14.74 4.73 23.74
N GLN A 78 13.58 5.35 23.53
CA GLN A 78 12.70 5.03 22.40
C GLN A 78 13.35 5.33 21.05
N TRP A 79 14.12 6.40 20.95
CA TRP A 79 14.86 6.72 19.72
C TRP A 79 15.95 5.69 19.43
N ASP A 80 16.70 5.26 20.45
CA ASP A 80 17.73 4.23 20.33
C ASP A 80 17.12 2.89 19.91
N GLU A 81 15.98 2.49 20.49
CA GLU A 81 15.21 1.31 20.08
C GLU A 81 14.82 1.38 18.60
N VAL A 82 14.30 2.53 18.13
CA VAL A 82 13.96 2.75 16.72
C VAL A 82 15.22 2.66 15.84
N VAL A 83 16.32 3.28 16.24
CA VAL A 83 17.59 3.23 15.47
C VAL A 83 18.10 1.81 15.35
N ASP A 84 18.07 1.04 16.44
CA ASP A 84 18.54 -0.35 16.46
C ASP A 84 17.60 -1.26 15.64
N GLU A 85 16.28 -1.06 15.74
CA GLU A 85 15.30 -1.74 14.89
C GLU A 85 15.58 -1.47 13.41
N TYR A 86 15.77 -0.21 13.01
CA TYR A 86 16.01 0.14 11.60
C TYR A 86 17.38 -0.30 11.09
N ARG A 87 18.39 -0.39 11.94
CA ARG A 87 19.68 -1.01 11.58
C ARG A 87 19.52 -2.51 11.32
N ASP A 88 18.82 -3.21 12.23
CA ASP A 88 18.54 -4.64 12.07
C ASP A 88 17.70 -4.92 10.83
N LEU A 89 16.71 -4.06 10.54
CA LEU A 89 15.92 -4.10 9.32
C LEU A 89 16.75 -3.84 8.07
N SER A 90 17.67 -2.88 8.11
CA SER A 90 18.56 -2.57 6.97
C SER A 90 19.47 -3.73 6.60
N ASP A 91 19.92 -4.48 7.58
CA ASP A 91 20.87 -5.58 7.38
C ASP A 91 20.17 -6.92 7.08
N ASN A 92 18.93 -7.11 7.54
CA ASN A 92 18.25 -8.41 7.55
C ASN A 92 16.82 -8.40 7.00
N LEU A 93 16.25 -7.24 6.64
CA LEU A 93 14.89 -7.17 6.13
C LEU A 93 14.85 -7.13 4.61
N LEU A 94 14.33 -8.19 4.02
CA LEU A 94 13.84 -8.16 2.64
C LEU A 94 12.39 -7.66 2.69
N THR A 95 12.18 -6.40 2.42
CA THR A 95 10.83 -5.85 2.26
C THR A 95 10.37 -6.09 0.84
N VAL A 96 9.34 -6.93 0.69
CA VAL A 96 8.70 -7.15 -0.60
C VAL A 96 7.37 -6.42 -0.57
N THR A 97 7.28 -5.32 -1.31
CA THR A 97 6.04 -4.59 -1.44
C THR A 97 5.21 -5.19 -2.58
N VAL A 98 4.10 -5.81 -2.20
CA VAL A 98 3.14 -6.37 -3.15
C VAL A 98 1.96 -5.44 -3.25
N SER A 99 1.82 -4.76 -4.37
CA SER A 99 0.59 -4.04 -4.67
C SER A 99 -0.43 -5.02 -5.25
N ALA A 100 -1.46 -5.29 -4.48
CA ALA A 100 -2.53 -6.19 -4.88
C ALA A 100 -3.85 -5.68 -4.30
N THR A 101 -4.72 -5.21 -5.13
CA THR A 101 -6.04 -4.77 -4.71
C THR A 101 -6.88 -5.96 -4.24
N ASN A 102 -7.01 -6.12 -2.91
CA ASN A 102 -8.05 -6.93 -2.25
C ASN A 102 -8.33 -8.32 -2.89
N LEU A 103 -7.27 -9.08 -3.21
CA LEU A 103 -7.38 -10.41 -3.80
C LEU A 103 -7.37 -11.49 -2.69
N PRO A 104 -8.53 -12.01 -2.25
CA PRO A 104 -8.61 -12.93 -1.10
C PRO A 104 -7.81 -14.21 -1.31
N TRP A 105 -7.70 -14.68 -2.56
CA TRP A 105 -6.93 -15.86 -2.91
C TRP A 105 -5.41 -15.67 -2.79
N LEU A 106 -4.92 -14.42 -2.80
CA LEU A 106 -3.50 -14.11 -2.73
C LEU A 106 -2.92 -14.28 -1.31
N GLU A 107 -3.72 -14.17 -0.27
CA GLU A 107 -3.27 -14.30 1.13
C GLU A 107 -2.57 -15.64 1.41
N ALA A 108 -3.14 -16.74 0.94
CA ALA A 108 -2.55 -18.06 1.16
C ALA A 108 -1.23 -18.30 0.39
N PRO A 109 -1.07 -17.90 -0.89
CA PRO A 109 0.21 -17.89 -1.58
C PRO A 109 1.27 -17.02 -0.89
N LEU A 110 0.93 -15.82 -0.44
CA LEU A 110 1.86 -14.93 0.27
C LEU A 110 2.33 -15.54 1.60
N LEU A 111 1.42 -16.13 2.37
CA LEU A 111 1.77 -16.82 3.59
C LEU A 111 2.71 -18.01 3.32
N ARG A 112 2.44 -18.79 2.29
CA ARG A 112 3.34 -19.90 1.88
C ARG A 112 4.71 -19.39 1.43
N ALA A 113 4.76 -18.30 0.67
CA ALA A 113 6.01 -17.68 0.26
C ALA A 113 6.82 -17.24 1.49
N ARG A 114 6.19 -16.57 2.44
CA ARG A 114 6.81 -16.14 3.71
C ARG A 114 7.41 -17.33 4.48
N HIS A 115 6.68 -18.43 4.60
CA HIS A 115 7.19 -19.64 5.25
C HIS A 115 8.40 -20.24 4.52
N ARG A 116 8.34 -20.38 3.20
CA ARG A 116 9.45 -20.91 2.40
C ARG A 116 10.71 -20.06 2.47
N ILE A 117 10.55 -18.75 2.54
CA ILE A 117 11.69 -17.86 2.64
C ILE A 117 12.28 -17.93 4.05
N ALA A 118 11.46 -17.96 5.10
CA ALA A 118 11.92 -18.16 6.47
C ALA A 118 12.68 -19.49 6.67
N GLU A 119 12.29 -20.55 5.95
CA GLU A 119 13.05 -21.83 5.96
C GLU A 119 14.43 -21.70 5.31
N LYS A 120 14.54 -20.92 4.22
CA LYS A 120 15.81 -20.75 3.48
C LYS A 120 16.70 -19.68 4.09
N TRP A 121 16.13 -18.72 4.75
CA TRP A 121 16.80 -17.58 5.36
C TRP A 121 16.25 -17.31 6.76
N PRO A 122 16.63 -18.15 7.77
CA PRO A 122 16.08 -18.10 9.12
C PRO A 122 16.34 -16.78 9.85
N GLU A 123 17.42 -16.10 9.51
CA GLU A 123 17.80 -14.81 10.13
C GLU A 123 17.18 -13.62 9.38
N GLY A 124 16.64 -13.86 8.19
CA GLY A 124 16.00 -12.82 7.40
C GLY A 124 14.58 -12.53 7.85
N LYS A 125 14.25 -11.28 7.90
CA LYS A 125 12.87 -10.81 8.09
C LYS A 125 12.29 -10.44 6.75
N ILE A 126 11.09 -10.95 6.43
CA ILE A 126 10.35 -10.56 5.24
C ILE A 126 9.12 -9.82 5.68
N ASP A 127 9.03 -8.60 5.25
CA ASP A 127 7.81 -7.83 5.36
C ASP A 127 7.11 -7.77 4.00
N ILE A 128 5.87 -8.27 3.96
CA ILE A 128 5.03 -8.19 2.78
C ILE A 128 4.06 -7.04 3.03
N VAL A 129 4.41 -5.88 2.51
CA VAL A 129 3.54 -4.72 2.55
C VAL A 129 2.54 -4.81 1.42
N THR A 130 1.26 -4.96 1.75
CA THR A 130 0.20 -4.84 0.75
C THR A 130 -0.18 -3.38 0.63
N ASP A 131 0.16 -2.76 -0.48
CA ASP A 131 -0.33 -1.43 -0.80
C ASP A 131 -1.78 -1.53 -1.29
N ASN A 132 -2.70 -1.03 -0.48
CA ASN A 132 -4.12 -0.90 -0.81
C ASN A 132 -4.44 0.46 -1.48
N GLY A 133 -3.42 1.15 -1.97
CA GLY A 133 -3.58 2.39 -2.72
C GLY A 133 -4.42 2.21 -3.98
N PRO A 134 -4.85 3.30 -4.59
CA PRO A 134 -5.60 3.24 -5.83
C PRO A 134 -4.67 2.70 -6.93
N LEU A 135 -4.85 1.42 -7.24
CA LEU A 135 -4.32 0.71 -8.41
C LEU A 135 -2.83 0.41 -8.41
N ALA A 136 -2.59 -0.88 -8.30
CA ALA A 136 -1.36 -1.49 -8.74
C ALA A 136 -1.17 -1.19 -10.24
N THR A 137 -0.37 -0.21 -10.56
CA THR A 137 0.06 0.06 -11.93
C THR A 137 1.47 -0.45 -12.11
N VAL A 138 1.79 -0.93 -13.32
CA VAL A 138 3.17 -1.31 -13.68
C VAL A 138 4.12 -0.12 -13.51
N ASP A 139 3.61 1.10 -13.66
CA ASP A 139 4.37 2.33 -13.40
C ASP A 139 4.93 2.42 -11.97
N ALA A 140 4.25 1.80 -10.99
CA ALA A 140 4.72 1.73 -9.60
C ALA A 140 6.03 0.92 -9.43
N LEU A 141 6.33 0.00 -10.35
CA LEU A 141 7.62 -0.69 -10.42
C LEU A 141 8.73 0.27 -10.85
N GLY A 142 8.47 1.09 -11.87
CA GLY A 142 9.43 2.09 -12.36
C GLY A 142 9.73 3.18 -11.33
N GLU A 143 8.78 3.55 -10.50
CA GLU A 143 8.95 4.51 -9.40
C GLU A 143 9.60 3.90 -8.14
N ARG A 144 9.96 2.62 -8.17
CA ARG A 144 10.54 1.87 -7.03
C ARG A 144 9.68 1.86 -5.77
N LYS A 145 8.39 2.07 -5.90
CA LYS A 145 7.44 2.00 -4.78
C LYS A 145 7.06 0.58 -4.43
N ASN A 146 7.07 -0.32 -5.43
CA ASN A 146 6.72 -1.71 -5.27
C ASN A 146 7.77 -2.61 -5.91
N ASP A 147 7.97 -3.78 -5.34
CA ASP A 147 8.87 -4.81 -5.85
C ASP A 147 8.13 -5.78 -6.75
N ILE A 148 6.89 -6.04 -6.39
CA ILE A 148 5.97 -6.92 -7.13
C ILE A 148 4.64 -6.19 -7.27
N VAL A 149 4.08 -6.21 -8.46
CA VAL A 149 2.74 -5.71 -8.73
C VAL A 149 1.90 -6.84 -9.27
N VAL A 150 0.74 -7.09 -8.65
CA VAL A 150 -0.23 -8.06 -9.15
C VAL A 150 -1.31 -7.29 -9.90
N VAL A 151 -1.35 -7.48 -11.21
CA VAL A 151 -2.28 -6.79 -12.12
C VAL A 151 -3.32 -7.78 -12.62
N GLY A 152 -4.58 -7.39 -12.57
CA GLY A 152 -5.65 -8.10 -13.25
C GLY A 152 -5.61 -7.75 -14.73
N CYS A 153 -5.34 -8.71 -15.58
CA CYS A 153 -5.41 -8.55 -17.03
C CYS A 153 -6.62 -9.32 -17.55
N LYS A 154 -7.59 -8.62 -18.08
CA LYS A 154 -8.72 -9.29 -18.69
C LYS A 154 -8.27 -9.99 -19.97
N ASN A 155 -8.69 -11.24 -20.15
CA ASN A 155 -8.28 -12.20 -21.18
C ASN A 155 -8.45 -11.71 -22.65
N PHE A 156 -8.65 -10.44 -22.83
CA PHE A 156 -8.97 -9.79 -24.09
C PHE A 156 -7.78 -9.23 -24.84
N SER A 157 -6.63 -9.16 -24.21
CA SER A 157 -5.52 -8.55 -24.89
C SER A 157 -4.26 -9.41 -24.74
N GLU A 158 -4.03 -10.24 -25.75
CA GLU A 158 -2.67 -10.71 -26.03
C GLU A 158 -1.69 -9.52 -26.06
N ALA A 159 -2.16 -8.33 -26.41
CA ALA A 159 -1.38 -7.11 -26.39
C ALA A 159 -1.06 -6.64 -24.96
N GLY A 160 -2.01 -6.70 -24.02
CA GLY A 160 -1.76 -6.40 -22.61
C GLY A 160 -0.79 -7.38 -21.98
N HIS A 161 -0.97 -8.68 -22.26
CA HIS A 161 -0.05 -9.73 -21.83
C HIS A 161 1.36 -9.51 -22.37
N ARG A 162 1.51 -9.16 -23.65
CA ARG A 162 2.81 -8.87 -24.28
C ARG A 162 3.45 -7.58 -23.77
N LEU A 163 2.67 -6.54 -23.48
CA LEU A 163 3.20 -5.29 -22.92
C LEU A 163 3.74 -5.52 -21.50
N LEU A 164 2.98 -6.22 -20.65
CA LEU A 164 3.39 -6.51 -19.27
C LEU A 164 4.64 -7.40 -19.21
N THR A 165 4.73 -8.43 -20.06
CA THR A 165 5.84 -9.40 -20.03
C THR A 165 7.04 -8.99 -20.89
N LYS A 166 6.92 -7.96 -21.73
CA LYS A 166 8.02 -7.49 -22.58
C LYS A 166 8.93 -6.51 -21.89
N GLU A 167 8.37 -5.69 -21.00
CA GLU A 167 9.12 -4.64 -20.29
C GLU A 167 9.52 -5.07 -18.88
N HIS A 168 8.80 -6.03 -18.29
CA HIS A 168 9.08 -6.55 -16.95
C HIS A 168 8.84 -8.05 -16.89
N PRO A 169 9.70 -8.80 -16.20
CA PRO A 169 9.48 -10.23 -15.99
C PRO A 169 8.22 -10.45 -15.15
N GLY A 170 7.45 -11.46 -15.52
CA GLY A 170 6.20 -11.76 -14.83
C GLY A 170 5.65 -13.14 -15.19
N PHE A 171 4.70 -13.59 -14.38
CA PHE A 171 3.98 -14.85 -14.64
C PHE A 171 2.53 -14.76 -14.14
N VAL A 172 1.68 -15.59 -14.73
CA VAL A 172 0.28 -15.72 -14.31
C VAL A 172 0.23 -16.43 -12.95
N LEU A 173 -0.32 -15.73 -11.95
CA LEU A 173 -0.54 -16.28 -10.61
C LEU A 173 -1.84 -17.06 -10.52
N ASN A 174 -2.87 -16.54 -11.13
CA ASN A 174 -4.22 -17.07 -11.10
C ASN A 174 -5.01 -16.59 -12.32
N ALA A 175 -5.98 -17.40 -12.72
CA ALA A 175 -6.98 -17.01 -13.70
C ALA A 175 -8.36 -17.34 -13.13
N GLU A 176 -9.30 -16.42 -13.25
CA GLU A 176 -10.66 -16.61 -12.76
C GLU A 176 -11.70 -16.12 -13.76
N THR A 177 -12.85 -16.80 -13.76
CA THR A 177 -14.00 -16.34 -14.54
C THR A 177 -14.44 -14.99 -14.04
N THR A 178 -14.75 -14.11 -14.97
CA THR A 178 -15.32 -12.80 -14.67
C THR A 178 -16.80 -12.83 -15.10
N HIS A 179 -17.67 -12.66 -14.12
CA HIS A 179 -19.10 -12.63 -14.35
C HIS A 179 -19.56 -11.23 -14.71
N LEU A 180 -20.58 -11.16 -15.53
CA LEU A 180 -21.36 -9.95 -15.74
C LEU A 180 -22.55 -9.96 -14.76
N PHE A 181 -23.01 -8.78 -14.38
CA PHE A 181 -24.22 -8.68 -13.57
C PHE A 181 -25.06 -7.47 -13.97
N MET A 182 -26.35 -7.57 -13.73
CA MET A 182 -27.31 -6.52 -14.01
C MET A 182 -28.36 -6.41 -12.91
N ALA A 183 -28.94 -5.22 -12.78
CA ALA A 183 -30.11 -4.99 -11.94
C ALA A 183 -31.42 -5.31 -12.68
N GLU A 184 -32.51 -5.45 -11.94
CA GLU A 184 -33.83 -5.81 -12.48
C GLU A 184 -34.41 -4.78 -13.49
N ASP A 185 -33.89 -3.55 -13.47
CA ASP A 185 -34.25 -2.50 -14.44
C ASP A 185 -33.63 -2.72 -15.83
N ASN A 186 -32.66 -3.64 -15.94
CA ASN A 186 -32.05 -3.94 -17.24
C ASN A 186 -33.02 -4.75 -18.13
N PRO A 187 -33.20 -4.38 -19.38
CA PRO A 187 -34.12 -5.09 -20.30
C PRO A 187 -33.79 -6.56 -20.51
N LEU A 188 -32.54 -6.96 -20.27
CA LEU A 188 -32.05 -8.35 -20.43
C LEU A 188 -32.27 -9.20 -19.17
N PHE A 189 -32.71 -8.62 -18.07
CA PHE A 189 -32.77 -9.30 -16.76
C PHE A 189 -33.59 -10.59 -16.78
N GLY A 190 -34.70 -10.61 -17.54
CA GLY A 190 -35.60 -11.76 -17.63
C GLY A 190 -35.22 -12.81 -18.71
N ARG A 191 -34.10 -12.64 -19.43
CA ARG A 191 -33.70 -13.59 -20.47
C ARG A 191 -32.97 -14.80 -19.88
N ASP A 192 -33.27 -16.01 -20.35
CA ASP A 192 -32.60 -17.23 -19.87
C ASP A 192 -31.15 -17.32 -20.36
N THR A 193 -30.93 -16.98 -21.64
CA THR A 193 -29.60 -16.97 -22.30
C THR A 193 -29.27 -15.56 -22.79
N ILE A 194 -28.00 -15.20 -22.69
CA ILE A 194 -27.48 -13.90 -23.13
C ILE A 194 -26.24 -14.14 -23.99
N HIS A 195 -26.30 -13.66 -25.22
CA HIS A 195 -25.19 -13.70 -26.17
C HIS A 195 -24.48 -12.35 -26.22
N ALA A 196 -23.24 -12.31 -26.66
CA ALA A 196 -22.48 -11.07 -26.82
C ALA A 196 -23.25 -10.03 -27.65
N THR A 197 -23.94 -10.47 -28.73
CA THR A 197 -24.74 -9.59 -29.59
C THR A 197 -25.94 -8.95 -28.90
N ASP A 198 -26.47 -9.54 -27.83
CA ASP A 198 -27.57 -8.94 -27.05
C ASP A 198 -27.12 -7.69 -26.29
N LEU A 199 -25.78 -7.53 -26.12
CA LEU A 199 -25.18 -6.37 -25.46
C LEU A 199 -24.84 -5.24 -26.44
N ASP A 200 -25.24 -5.32 -27.71
CA ASP A 200 -25.00 -4.21 -28.65
C ASP A 200 -25.69 -2.92 -28.17
N GLY A 201 -24.91 -1.85 -28.05
CA GLY A 201 -25.36 -0.59 -27.48
C GLY A 201 -25.41 -0.51 -25.96
N ALA A 202 -25.12 -1.62 -25.24
CA ALA A 202 -25.13 -1.64 -23.80
C ALA A 202 -24.00 -0.79 -23.18
N VAL A 203 -24.25 -0.31 -21.95
CA VAL A 203 -23.25 0.37 -21.13
C VAL A 203 -22.68 -0.63 -20.13
N LEU A 204 -21.39 -0.87 -20.20
CA LEU A 204 -20.64 -1.61 -19.18
C LEU A 204 -19.99 -0.62 -18.22
N LEU A 205 -20.34 -0.71 -16.94
CA LEU A 205 -19.71 0.04 -15.88
C LEU A 205 -18.56 -0.78 -15.32
N LEU A 206 -17.35 -0.28 -15.49
CA LEU A 206 -16.14 -0.99 -15.09
C LEU A 206 -15.77 -0.70 -13.65
N PRO A 207 -15.22 -1.69 -12.92
CA PRO A 207 -14.72 -1.49 -11.57
C PRO A 207 -13.50 -0.54 -11.54
N PRO A 208 -13.11 -0.03 -10.35
CA PRO A 208 -12.08 1.00 -10.22
C PRO A 208 -10.67 0.53 -10.63
N ASP A 209 -10.43 -0.77 -10.71
CA ASP A 209 -9.16 -1.36 -11.13
C ASP A 209 -8.95 -1.39 -12.66
N VAL A 210 -9.98 -1.08 -13.45
CA VAL A 210 -9.89 -1.03 -14.93
C VAL A 210 -9.66 0.41 -15.40
N HIS A 211 -8.48 0.95 -15.14
CA HIS A 211 -8.17 2.35 -15.53
C HIS A 211 -7.30 2.46 -16.79
N GLN A 212 -6.61 1.42 -17.17
CA GLN A 212 -5.65 1.49 -18.27
C GLN A 212 -6.37 1.49 -19.62
N SER A 213 -5.94 2.38 -20.52
CA SER A 213 -6.56 2.51 -21.84
C SER A 213 -6.54 1.21 -22.64
N TYR A 214 -5.43 0.46 -22.55
CA TYR A 214 -5.27 -0.82 -23.26
C TYR A 214 -6.24 -1.92 -22.77
N GLU A 215 -6.59 -1.93 -21.48
CA GLU A 215 -7.59 -2.87 -20.95
C GLU A 215 -8.98 -2.53 -21.45
N ARG A 216 -9.33 -1.23 -21.44
CA ARG A 216 -10.62 -0.75 -21.97
C ARG A 216 -10.75 -1.06 -23.45
N ASP A 217 -9.70 -0.77 -24.23
CA ASP A 217 -9.67 -1.06 -25.66
C ASP A 217 -9.74 -2.57 -25.93
N GLY A 218 -9.08 -3.40 -25.10
CA GLY A 218 -9.17 -4.83 -25.15
C GLY A 218 -10.59 -5.36 -24.92
N VAL A 219 -11.26 -4.88 -23.86
CA VAL A 219 -12.67 -5.22 -23.58
C VAL A 219 -13.58 -4.80 -24.73
N ALA A 220 -13.49 -3.54 -25.19
CA ALA A 220 -14.32 -3.04 -26.28
C ALA A 220 -14.12 -3.84 -27.56
N ASN A 221 -12.87 -4.15 -27.91
CA ASN A 221 -12.53 -4.93 -29.09
C ASN A 221 -13.06 -6.37 -29.01
N ARG A 222 -12.99 -7.01 -27.83
CA ARG A 222 -13.53 -8.37 -27.63
C ARG A 222 -15.01 -8.43 -27.90
N PHE A 223 -15.79 -7.46 -27.42
CA PHE A 223 -17.20 -7.36 -27.75
C PHE A 223 -17.43 -7.10 -29.24
N ALA A 224 -16.64 -6.19 -29.83
CA ALA A 224 -16.77 -5.83 -31.24
C ALA A 224 -16.55 -7.03 -32.19
N VAL A 225 -15.55 -7.87 -31.92
CA VAL A 225 -15.29 -9.09 -32.73
C VAL A 225 -16.38 -10.15 -32.55
N ASN A 226 -17.13 -10.10 -31.44
CA ASN A 226 -18.29 -10.95 -31.19
C ASN A 226 -19.64 -10.28 -31.56
N GLY A 227 -19.59 -9.19 -32.33
CA GLY A 227 -20.75 -8.56 -32.91
C GLY A 227 -21.48 -7.54 -32.05
N ALA A 228 -20.89 -7.08 -30.95
CA ALA A 228 -21.49 -6.07 -30.08
C ALA A 228 -20.59 -4.85 -29.90
N ARG A 229 -21.17 -3.67 -30.00
CA ARG A 229 -20.51 -2.39 -29.66
C ARG A 229 -20.98 -1.93 -28.29
N VAL A 230 -20.17 -2.12 -27.28
CA VAL A 230 -20.46 -1.70 -25.90
C VAL A 230 -19.85 -0.35 -25.58
N THR A 231 -20.51 0.42 -24.73
CA THR A 231 -19.95 1.67 -24.18
C THR A 231 -19.35 1.40 -22.81
N LEU A 232 -18.03 1.55 -22.68
CA LEU A 232 -17.34 1.36 -21.41
C LEU A 232 -17.34 2.67 -20.62
N LYS A 233 -17.85 2.63 -19.40
CA LYS A 233 -17.83 3.74 -18.45
C LYS A 233 -17.04 3.37 -17.21
N THR A 234 -16.21 4.28 -16.75
CA THR A 234 -15.56 4.24 -15.44
C THR A 234 -16.12 5.37 -14.59
N MET A 235 -16.31 5.11 -13.30
CA MET A 235 -16.68 6.13 -12.32
C MET A 235 -15.60 6.19 -11.25
N PRO A 236 -15.46 7.33 -10.54
CA PRO A 236 -14.43 7.51 -9.53
C PRO A 236 -14.81 6.81 -8.21
N PHE A 237 -15.03 5.51 -8.28
CA PHE A 237 -15.23 4.69 -7.09
C PHE A 237 -13.92 4.60 -6.28
N ARG A 238 -14.03 4.68 -4.96
CA ARG A 238 -12.87 4.56 -4.06
C ARG A 238 -12.36 3.11 -3.97
N ASP A 239 -13.30 2.16 -4.03
CA ASP A 239 -13.03 0.74 -3.89
C ASP A 239 -14.14 -0.12 -4.51
N HIS A 240 -13.95 -1.44 -4.47
CA HIS A 240 -14.94 -2.40 -4.94
C HIS A 240 -16.25 -2.40 -4.12
N ALA A 241 -16.21 -2.04 -2.84
CA ALA A 241 -17.43 -2.00 -2.03
C ALA A 241 -18.36 -0.88 -2.51
N GLU A 242 -17.80 0.29 -2.80
CA GLU A 242 -18.56 1.40 -3.38
C GLU A 242 -19.08 1.06 -4.78
N TYR A 243 -18.24 0.42 -5.61
CA TYR A 243 -18.64 -0.05 -6.92
C TYR A 243 -19.84 -1.00 -6.86
N PHE A 244 -19.75 -2.08 -6.04
CA PHE A 244 -20.85 -3.04 -5.94
C PHE A 244 -22.08 -2.51 -5.18
N ALA A 245 -21.95 -1.45 -4.40
CA ALA A 245 -23.09 -0.78 -3.76
C ALA A 245 -23.80 0.23 -4.67
N HIS A 246 -23.22 0.54 -5.84
CA HIS A 246 -23.78 1.50 -6.78
C HIS A 246 -25.09 1.00 -7.38
N ASP A 247 -25.96 1.95 -7.73
CA ASP A 247 -27.17 1.67 -8.53
C ASP A 247 -26.77 1.61 -10.01
N PHE A 248 -26.83 0.42 -10.57
CA PHE A 248 -26.47 0.20 -11.97
C PHE A 248 -27.56 0.59 -12.96
N GLY A 249 -28.83 0.68 -12.54
CA GLY A 249 -29.95 0.90 -13.44
C GLY A 249 -29.91 -0.08 -14.62
N CYS A 250 -29.89 0.45 -15.84
CA CYS A 250 -29.79 -0.36 -17.07
C CYS A 250 -28.34 -0.73 -17.44
N ALA A 251 -27.31 -0.27 -16.70
CA ALA A 251 -25.93 -0.63 -16.99
C ALA A 251 -25.61 -2.05 -16.53
N ILE A 252 -24.57 -2.63 -17.13
CA ILE A 252 -24.04 -3.95 -16.79
C ILE A 252 -22.75 -3.77 -16.02
N GLY A 253 -22.63 -4.44 -14.88
CA GLY A 253 -21.42 -4.49 -14.08
C GLY A 253 -20.58 -5.71 -14.37
N VAL A 254 -19.34 -5.71 -13.86
CA VAL A 254 -18.33 -6.76 -14.05
C VAL A 254 -17.82 -7.20 -12.68
N ALA A 255 -17.79 -8.48 -12.41
CA ALA A 255 -17.35 -9.04 -11.14
C ALA A 255 -16.42 -10.24 -11.33
N PRO A 256 -15.14 -10.15 -10.92
CA PRO A 256 -14.30 -11.34 -10.79
C PRO A 256 -14.93 -12.38 -9.85
N GLY A 257 -14.78 -13.66 -10.18
CA GLY A 257 -15.47 -14.76 -9.51
C GLY A 257 -15.26 -14.80 -7.99
N THR A 258 -14.03 -14.49 -7.53
CA THR A 258 -13.71 -14.43 -6.10
C THR A 258 -14.40 -13.29 -5.34
N LEU A 259 -14.78 -12.21 -6.04
CA LEU A 259 -15.48 -11.07 -5.41
C LEU A 259 -16.99 -11.32 -5.29
N VAL A 260 -17.56 -12.22 -6.09
CA VAL A 260 -18.99 -12.55 -6.07
C VAL A 260 -19.47 -12.96 -4.66
N PRO A 261 -18.92 -14.01 -4.02
CA PRO A 261 -19.35 -14.41 -2.67
C PRO A 261 -18.93 -13.40 -1.60
N ARG A 262 -17.80 -12.71 -1.79
CA ARG A 262 -17.30 -11.72 -0.82
C ARG A 262 -18.27 -10.56 -0.64
N PHE A 263 -18.88 -10.10 -1.72
CA PHE A 263 -19.85 -8.99 -1.71
C PHE A 263 -21.31 -9.46 -1.76
N GLY A 264 -21.53 -10.79 -1.70
CA GLY A 264 -22.86 -11.40 -1.68
C GLY A 264 -23.66 -11.10 -2.94
N LEU A 265 -23.00 -10.95 -4.09
CA LEU A 265 -23.66 -10.59 -5.35
C LEU A 265 -24.58 -11.71 -5.83
N ASP A 266 -24.23 -12.97 -5.58
CA ASP A 266 -25.01 -14.18 -5.88
C ASP A 266 -26.31 -14.32 -5.07
N ARG A 267 -26.42 -13.54 -3.98
CA ARG A 267 -27.56 -13.59 -3.05
C ARG A 267 -28.29 -12.27 -2.93
N ARG A 268 -27.89 -11.27 -3.70
CA ARG A 268 -28.50 -9.93 -3.63
C ARG A 268 -29.82 -9.90 -4.38
N PRO A 269 -30.94 -9.60 -3.70
CA PRO A 269 -32.23 -9.42 -4.38
C PRO A 269 -32.16 -8.32 -5.44
N GLY A 270 -32.83 -8.53 -6.58
CA GLY A 270 -32.85 -7.57 -7.69
C GLY A 270 -31.56 -7.48 -8.50
N LEU A 271 -30.57 -8.35 -8.23
CA LEU A 271 -29.34 -8.43 -9.00
C LEU A 271 -29.21 -9.84 -9.59
N ARG A 272 -28.80 -9.92 -10.84
CA ARG A 272 -28.57 -11.17 -11.56
C ARG A 272 -27.15 -11.21 -12.08
N LEU A 273 -26.41 -12.28 -11.72
CA LEU A 273 -25.16 -12.67 -12.35
C LEU A 273 -25.45 -13.50 -13.60
N PHE A 274 -24.63 -13.31 -14.63
CA PHE A 274 -24.73 -14.09 -15.85
C PHE A 274 -23.38 -14.18 -16.55
N ASP A 275 -23.23 -15.21 -17.37
CA ASP A 275 -22.13 -15.38 -18.30
C ASP A 275 -22.69 -15.32 -19.72
N LEU A 276 -21.85 -15.06 -20.70
CA LEU A 276 -22.24 -15.07 -22.10
C LEU A 276 -22.06 -16.47 -22.68
N ASP A 277 -23.07 -16.96 -23.40
CA ASP A 277 -23.04 -18.33 -23.94
C ASP A 277 -22.02 -18.52 -25.08
N ASP A 278 -21.64 -17.44 -25.74
CA ASP A 278 -20.80 -17.41 -26.93
C ASP A 278 -19.45 -16.71 -26.73
N MET A 279 -19.17 -16.25 -25.52
CA MET A 279 -17.92 -15.54 -25.23
C MET A 279 -17.45 -15.77 -23.80
N ASP A 280 -16.27 -16.37 -23.65
CA ASP A 280 -15.61 -16.46 -22.36
C ASP A 280 -15.10 -15.12 -21.88
N PHE A 281 -15.34 -14.86 -20.60
CA PHE A 281 -14.90 -13.66 -19.91
C PHE A 281 -14.08 -14.03 -18.68
N SER A 282 -12.78 -13.83 -18.72
CA SER A 282 -11.89 -14.15 -17.62
C SER A 282 -10.93 -13.03 -17.29
N THR A 283 -10.38 -13.07 -16.09
CA THR A 283 -9.31 -12.18 -15.64
C THR A 283 -8.11 -13.03 -15.24
N ASP A 284 -6.98 -12.81 -15.88
CA ASP A 284 -5.70 -13.36 -15.49
C ASP A 284 -5.01 -12.38 -14.52
N PHE A 285 -4.61 -12.87 -13.37
CA PHE A 285 -3.82 -12.10 -12.43
C PHE A 285 -2.35 -12.43 -12.63
N ILE A 286 -1.60 -11.41 -13.02
CA ILE A 286 -0.19 -11.52 -13.39
C ILE A 286 0.64 -10.83 -12.31
N ALA A 287 1.59 -11.56 -11.72
CA ALA A 287 2.64 -10.94 -10.94
C ALA A 287 3.72 -10.42 -11.88
N VAL A 288 4.04 -9.16 -11.76
CA VAL A 288 5.10 -8.47 -12.51
C VAL A 288 6.15 -7.99 -11.52
N PHE A 289 7.42 -8.19 -11.84
CA PHE A 289 8.55 -7.93 -10.96
C PHE A 289 9.43 -6.83 -11.52
N ARG A 290 10.17 -6.16 -10.64
CA ARG A 290 11.31 -5.34 -11.07
C ARG A 290 12.41 -6.23 -11.67
N ASP A 291 13.08 -5.76 -12.72
CA ASP A 291 14.15 -6.51 -13.40
C ASP A 291 15.27 -6.94 -12.45
N GLU A 292 15.59 -6.10 -11.47
CA GLU A 292 16.62 -6.36 -10.46
C GLU A 292 16.32 -7.61 -9.60
N PHE A 293 15.04 -8.00 -9.47
CA PHE A 293 14.62 -9.19 -8.70
C PHE A 293 14.94 -10.51 -9.40
N VAL A 294 15.06 -10.50 -10.72
CA VAL A 294 15.32 -11.70 -11.53
C VAL A 294 16.82 -12.00 -11.62
N GLU A 295 17.64 -10.97 -11.50
CA GLU A 295 19.11 -11.08 -11.60
C GLU A 295 19.79 -11.32 -10.24
N SER A 296 19.06 -11.20 -9.13
CA SER A 296 19.60 -11.43 -7.79
C SER A 296 19.72 -12.94 -7.52
N PRO A 297 20.91 -13.43 -7.12
CA PRO A 297 21.12 -14.87 -6.84
C PRO A 297 20.53 -15.32 -5.48
N HIS A 298 19.71 -14.52 -4.81
CA HIS A 298 19.16 -14.78 -3.48
C HIS A 298 17.67 -15.03 -3.50
#